data_fe98155df0f924794876106dc632710e
#
_entry.id   fe98155df0f924794876106dc632710e
#
_cell.length_a   1.000
_cell.length_b   1.000
_cell.length_c   1.000
_cell.angle_alpha   90.00
_cell.angle_beta   90.00
_cell.angle_gamma   90.00
#
_symmetry.space_group_name_H-M   'P 1'
#
loop_
_entity.id
_entity.type
_entity.pdbx_description
1 polymer ?
#
loop_
_entity_poly.entity_id
_entity_poly.type
_entity_poly.pdbx_seq_one_letter_code
_entity_poly.pdbx_strand_id
1 'polypeptide(L)'
;MRVNNRYVSFYYENDMDMGEIVIDKKKTALLVIDMQHVFITRPVYENPTEEQKKEAQRWEPFYQKIDQVVVPNNAKLLKAFREQGMEVCFAKIQCQKKDGSDRSLDQKATGYNELLLPPGTPSAEIVPELAPMEDELVVTKTTDSVL
;
A
#
# COMPACT_ATOMS: atom_id res chain seq x y z
N MET A 1 16.66 -7.29 19.00
CA MET A 1 15.93 -8.26 18.15
C MET A 1 16.89 -8.74 17.08
N ARG A 2 17.23 -10.03 17.03
CA ARG A 2 18.18 -10.54 16.02
C ARG A 2 17.50 -10.50 14.65
N VAL A 3 18.16 -9.90 13.67
CA VAL A 3 17.69 -9.95 12.27
C VAL A 3 17.69 -11.42 11.85
N ASN A 4 16.54 -11.90 11.38
CA ASN A 4 16.43 -13.25 10.90
C ASN A 4 17.02 -13.31 9.48
N ASN A 5 18.24 -13.84 9.35
CA ASN A 5 18.98 -13.96 8.07
C ASN A 5 18.18 -14.67 6.97
N ARG A 6 17.12 -15.42 7.33
CA ARG A 6 16.22 -16.07 6.37
C ARG A 6 15.54 -15.11 5.39
N TYR A 7 15.40 -13.83 5.78
CA TYR A 7 14.74 -12.81 4.97
C TYR A 7 15.71 -11.76 4.41
N VAL A 8 17.01 -11.94 4.61
CA VAL A 8 18.01 -11.08 4.01
C VAL A 8 18.18 -11.46 2.53
N SER A 9 18.06 -10.49 1.64
CA SER A 9 18.34 -10.70 0.22
C SER A 9 19.79 -11.13 0.02
N PHE A 10 20.06 -12.03 -0.93
CA PHE A 10 21.42 -12.42 -1.32
C PHE A 10 22.31 -11.22 -1.65
N TYR A 11 21.74 -10.11 -2.08
CA TYR A 11 22.44 -8.85 -2.33
C TYR A 11 23.16 -8.33 -1.08
N TYR A 12 22.62 -8.57 0.10
CA TYR A 12 23.17 -8.14 1.39
C TYR A 12 23.85 -9.26 2.18
N GLU A 13 24.04 -10.44 1.60
CA GLU A 13 24.60 -11.60 2.33
C GLU A 13 26.04 -11.38 2.85
N ASN A 14 26.78 -10.49 2.21
CA ASN A 14 28.13 -10.09 2.61
C ASN A 14 28.17 -8.90 3.57
N ASP A 15 27.05 -8.21 3.77
CA ASP A 15 26.90 -7.09 4.72
C ASP A 15 26.48 -7.61 6.10
N MET A 16 27.26 -8.51 6.66
CA MET A 16 26.96 -9.27 7.88
C MET A 16 27.00 -8.44 9.16
N ASP A 17 27.35 -7.17 9.10
CA ASP A 17 27.50 -6.30 10.28
C ASP A 17 26.32 -5.34 10.46
N MET A 18 25.13 -5.77 10.08
CA MET A 18 23.90 -5.10 10.50
C MET A 18 23.69 -5.38 11.98
N GLY A 19 24.18 -4.50 12.82
CA GLY A 19 23.98 -4.54 14.27
C GLY A 19 22.52 -4.75 14.65
N GLU A 20 22.24 -5.09 15.90
CA GLU A 20 20.88 -5.25 16.38
C GLU A 20 20.08 -3.97 16.11
N ILE A 21 18.99 -4.08 15.36
CA ILE A 21 18.06 -2.96 15.15
C ILE A 21 17.34 -2.70 16.47
N VAL A 22 17.66 -1.57 17.09
CA VAL A 22 16.98 -1.09 18.29
C VAL A 22 15.84 -0.17 17.86
N ILE A 23 14.61 -0.57 18.15
CA ILE A 23 13.43 0.26 17.89
C ILE A 23 13.24 1.22 19.07
N ASP A 24 13.51 2.50 18.85
CA ASP A 24 13.12 3.56 19.75
C ASP A 24 11.67 3.96 19.45
N LYS A 25 10.75 3.63 20.37
CA LYS A 25 9.32 3.87 20.20
C LYS A 25 8.97 5.34 19.96
N LYS A 26 9.78 6.28 20.47
CA LYS A 26 9.55 7.72 20.30
C LYS A 26 10.05 8.27 18.96
N LYS A 27 10.83 7.48 18.23
CA LYS A 27 11.48 7.88 16.98
C LYS A 27 11.13 6.96 15.80
N THR A 28 10.23 6.00 16.02
CA THR A 28 9.84 5.03 15.02
C THR A 28 8.37 5.19 14.71
N ALA A 29 8.04 5.33 13.43
CA ALA A 29 6.68 5.35 12.92
C ALA A 29 6.45 4.19 11.95
N LEU A 30 5.22 3.72 11.87
CA LEU A 30 4.75 2.83 10.80
C LEU A 30 4.15 3.68 9.69
N LEU A 31 4.67 3.54 8.48
CA LEU A 31 4.07 4.15 7.29
C LEU A 31 3.45 3.07 6.40
N VAL A 32 2.13 3.11 6.24
CA VAL A 32 1.35 2.24 5.37
C VAL A 32 1.12 2.95 4.04
N ILE A 33 1.61 2.38 2.94
CA ILE A 33 1.64 3.04 1.63
C ILE A 33 0.74 2.29 0.64
N ASP A 34 -0.14 3.03 -0.05
CA ASP A 34 -0.94 2.59 -1.22
C ASP A 34 -1.81 1.33 -0.99
N MET A 35 -2.21 1.08 0.25
CA MET A 35 -3.13 -0.01 0.58
C MET A 35 -4.57 0.38 0.24
N GLN A 36 -4.80 0.73 -1.02
CA GLN A 36 -6.04 1.28 -1.57
C GLN A 36 -6.78 0.26 -2.43
N HIS A 37 -8.11 0.38 -2.50
CA HIS A 37 -8.95 -0.50 -3.30
C HIS A 37 -8.47 -0.63 -4.75
N VAL A 38 -8.08 0.46 -5.40
CA VAL A 38 -7.60 0.46 -6.80
C VAL A 38 -6.44 -0.51 -7.04
N PHE A 39 -5.58 -0.73 -6.04
CA PHE A 39 -4.37 -1.55 -6.20
C PHE A 39 -4.55 -3.00 -5.72
N ILE A 40 -5.39 -3.22 -4.72
CA ILE A 40 -5.40 -4.52 -4.03
C ILE A 40 -6.77 -5.23 -4.02
N THR A 41 -7.82 -4.59 -4.56
CA THR A 41 -9.14 -5.24 -4.65
C THR A 41 -9.31 -5.89 -6.03
N ARG A 42 -9.80 -7.13 -6.04
CA ARG A 42 -10.12 -7.83 -7.29
C ARG A 42 -11.15 -7.06 -8.09
N PRO A 43 -10.95 -6.90 -9.41
CA PRO A 43 -12.00 -6.38 -10.27
C PRO A 43 -13.19 -7.35 -10.30
N VAL A 44 -14.40 -6.80 -10.20
CA VAL A 44 -15.64 -7.57 -10.29
C VAL A 44 -16.29 -7.29 -11.64
N TYR A 45 -16.56 -8.33 -12.40
CA TYR A 45 -17.24 -8.26 -13.70
C TYR A 45 -18.56 -9.01 -13.61
N GLU A 46 -19.66 -8.40 -13.98
CA GLU A 46 -21.00 -9.07 -14.00
C GLU A 46 -21.04 -10.19 -15.06
N ASN A 47 -20.49 -9.93 -16.25
CA ASN A 47 -20.44 -10.88 -17.36
C ASN A 47 -19.04 -10.88 -17.98
N PRO A 48 -18.04 -11.54 -17.36
CA PRO A 48 -16.66 -11.48 -17.82
C PRO A 48 -16.47 -12.14 -19.18
N THR A 49 -15.75 -11.45 -20.06
CA THR A 49 -15.28 -12.02 -21.34
C THR A 49 -14.22 -13.11 -21.06
N GLU A 50 -13.93 -13.93 -22.08
CA GLU A 50 -12.87 -14.96 -21.96
C GLU A 50 -11.48 -14.33 -21.70
N GLU A 51 -11.23 -13.15 -22.23
CA GLU A 51 -10.00 -12.40 -21.96
C GLU A 51 -9.92 -11.93 -20.51
N GLN A 52 -11.01 -11.36 -19.99
CA GLN A 52 -11.08 -10.96 -18.58
C GLN A 52 -10.95 -12.14 -17.62
N LYS A 53 -11.49 -13.31 -17.96
CA LYS A 53 -11.31 -14.53 -17.16
C LYS A 53 -9.85 -14.98 -17.14
N LYS A 54 -9.17 -14.96 -18.28
CA LYS A 54 -7.75 -15.29 -18.38
C LYS A 54 -6.89 -14.32 -17.58
N GLU A 55 -7.18 -13.03 -17.68
CA GLU A 55 -6.47 -12.00 -16.93
C GLU A 55 -6.70 -12.17 -15.41
N ALA A 56 -7.94 -12.41 -14.97
CA ALA A 56 -8.24 -12.70 -13.58
C ALA A 56 -7.45 -13.91 -13.04
N GLN A 57 -7.38 -14.99 -13.82
CA GLN A 57 -6.58 -16.17 -13.44
C GLN A 57 -5.09 -15.85 -13.31
N ARG A 58 -4.56 -15.00 -14.19
CA ARG A 58 -3.17 -14.56 -14.17
C ARG A 58 -2.83 -13.76 -12.91
N TRP A 59 -3.76 -12.91 -12.46
CA TRP A 59 -3.62 -12.08 -11.26
C TRP A 59 -3.98 -12.79 -9.95
N GLU A 60 -4.64 -13.94 -10.00
CA GLU A 60 -5.10 -14.65 -8.80
C GLU A 60 -3.99 -14.92 -7.77
N PRO A 61 -2.74 -15.35 -8.15
CA PRO A 61 -1.67 -15.54 -7.18
C PRO A 61 -1.28 -14.25 -6.44
N PHE A 62 -1.37 -13.09 -7.11
CA PHE A 62 -1.15 -11.78 -6.48
C PHE A 62 -2.24 -11.50 -5.43
N TYR A 63 -3.51 -11.64 -5.80
CA TYR A 63 -4.61 -11.38 -4.88
C TYR A 63 -4.64 -12.35 -3.70
N GLN A 64 -4.31 -13.62 -3.91
CA GLN A 64 -4.15 -14.57 -2.80
C GLN A 64 -3.06 -14.11 -1.83
N LYS A 65 -1.95 -13.58 -2.32
CA LYS A 65 -0.89 -13.03 -1.49
C LYS A 65 -1.36 -11.79 -0.72
N ILE A 66 -2.12 -10.91 -1.36
CA ILE A 66 -2.74 -9.75 -0.70
C ILE A 66 -3.62 -10.21 0.47
N ASP A 67 -4.56 -11.12 0.22
CA ASP A 67 -5.55 -11.55 1.21
C ASP A 67 -4.95 -12.37 2.36
N GLN A 68 -4.01 -13.26 2.06
CA GLN A 68 -3.50 -14.22 3.04
C GLN A 68 -2.29 -13.70 3.80
N VAL A 69 -1.54 -12.76 3.24
CA VAL A 69 -0.26 -12.32 3.81
C VAL A 69 -0.20 -10.82 4.00
N VAL A 70 -0.43 -10.03 2.93
CA VAL A 70 -0.14 -8.60 2.96
C VAL A 70 -1.11 -7.88 3.88
N VAL A 71 -2.41 -7.95 3.64
CA VAL A 71 -3.43 -7.29 4.47
C VAL A 71 -3.38 -7.79 5.91
N PRO A 72 -3.37 -9.11 6.20
CA PRO A 72 -3.29 -9.57 7.60
C PRO A 72 -2.02 -9.15 8.34
N ASN A 73 -0.88 -9.08 7.66
CA ASN A 73 0.35 -8.64 8.32
C ASN A 73 0.38 -7.13 8.55
N ASN A 74 -0.14 -6.32 7.62
CA ASN A 74 -0.34 -4.89 7.85
C ASN A 74 -1.27 -4.65 9.05
N ALA A 75 -2.40 -5.37 9.13
CA ALA A 75 -3.32 -5.27 10.27
C ALA A 75 -2.65 -5.61 11.59
N LYS A 76 -1.79 -6.66 11.63
CA LYS A 76 -1.01 -7.01 12.83
C LYS A 76 0.00 -5.92 13.20
N LEU A 77 0.67 -5.32 12.22
CA LEU A 77 1.61 -4.22 12.46
C LEU A 77 0.89 -2.99 13.00
N LEU A 78 -0.22 -2.59 12.37
CA LEU A 78 -1.07 -1.49 12.82
C LEU A 78 -1.50 -1.70 14.28
N LYS A 79 -2.04 -2.88 14.59
CA LYS A 79 -2.43 -3.24 15.95
C LYS A 79 -1.26 -3.10 16.92
N ALA A 80 -0.10 -3.67 16.59
CA ALA A 80 1.07 -3.66 17.47
C ALA A 80 1.58 -2.23 17.74
N PHE A 81 1.61 -1.36 16.71
CA PHE A 81 2.05 0.02 16.85
C PHE A 81 1.06 0.83 17.68
N ARG A 82 -0.24 0.71 17.40
CA ARG A 82 -1.32 1.37 18.15
C ARG A 82 -1.33 0.97 19.62
N GLU A 83 -1.22 -0.32 19.94
CA GLU A 83 -1.15 -0.83 21.32
C GLU A 83 0.08 -0.34 22.09
N GLN A 84 1.16 -0.01 21.40
CA GLN A 84 2.38 0.51 22.00
C GLN A 84 2.43 2.06 22.03
N GLY A 85 1.38 2.73 21.55
CA GLY A 85 1.34 4.19 21.44
C GLY A 85 2.40 4.76 20.51
N MET A 86 2.78 4.00 19.50
CA MET A 86 3.74 4.43 18.48
C MET A 86 3.01 5.11 17.32
N GLU A 87 3.72 6.00 16.63
CA GLU A 87 3.18 6.74 15.49
C GLU A 87 2.80 5.82 14.34
N VAL A 88 1.61 6.06 13.76
CA VAL A 88 1.12 5.41 12.55
C VAL A 88 0.75 6.47 11.53
N CYS A 89 1.23 6.31 10.31
CA CYS A 89 0.97 7.20 9.19
C CYS A 89 0.54 6.40 7.97
N PHE A 90 -0.22 7.05 7.11
CA PHE A 90 -0.65 6.48 5.83
C PHE A 90 -0.26 7.39 4.68
N ALA A 91 0.00 6.80 3.53
CA ALA A 91 0.12 7.52 2.28
C ALA A 91 -0.80 6.88 1.24
N LYS A 92 -1.60 7.70 0.56
CA LYS A 92 -2.48 7.25 -0.52
C LYS A 92 -2.33 8.12 -1.77
N ILE A 93 -2.48 7.53 -2.94
CA ILE A 93 -2.54 8.23 -4.21
C ILE A 93 -3.97 8.75 -4.44
N GLN A 94 -4.12 10.05 -4.68
CA GLN A 94 -5.38 10.66 -5.03
C GLN A 94 -5.14 12.06 -5.63
N CYS A 95 -5.91 12.47 -6.64
CA CYS A 95 -5.93 13.85 -7.08
C CYS A 95 -6.47 14.75 -5.96
N GLN A 96 -5.96 15.95 -5.85
CA GLN A 96 -6.58 17.00 -5.03
C GLN A 96 -7.63 17.77 -5.84
N LYS A 97 -7.43 17.84 -7.18
CA LYS A 97 -8.36 18.50 -8.09
C LYS A 97 -9.26 17.46 -8.78
N LYS A 98 -10.52 17.83 -8.99
CA LYS A 98 -11.52 16.96 -9.64
C LYS A 98 -11.16 16.60 -11.08
N ASP A 99 -10.45 17.47 -11.78
CA ASP A 99 -10.04 17.28 -13.17
C ASP A 99 -8.73 16.48 -13.33
N GLY A 100 -8.07 16.10 -12.21
CA GLY A 100 -6.82 15.38 -12.23
C GLY A 100 -5.63 16.16 -12.76
N SER A 101 -5.74 17.49 -12.92
CA SER A 101 -4.67 18.33 -13.48
C SER A 101 -3.40 18.36 -12.63
N ASP A 102 -3.50 18.01 -11.36
CA ASP A 102 -2.41 17.93 -10.38
C ASP A 102 -1.70 16.56 -10.35
N ARG A 103 -2.11 15.61 -11.20
CA ARG A 103 -1.35 14.36 -11.39
C ARG A 103 -0.14 14.58 -12.29
N SER A 104 0.91 13.78 -12.09
CA SER A 104 2.08 13.75 -12.98
C SER A 104 1.71 13.34 -14.42
N LEU A 105 2.54 13.64 -15.38
CA LEU A 105 2.27 13.37 -16.79
C LEU A 105 2.12 11.87 -17.09
N ASP A 106 2.96 11.04 -16.50
CA ASP A 106 2.90 9.59 -16.62
C ASP A 106 1.60 9.00 -16.04
N GLN A 107 1.12 9.54 -14.92
CA GLN A 107 -0.14 9.12 -14.30
C GLN A 107 -1.38 9.53 -15.10
N LYS A 108 -1.24 10.55 -15.96
CA LYS A 108 -2.31 10.99 -16.89
C LYS A 108 -2.24 10.32 -18.25
N ALA A 109 -1.13 9.65 -18.57
CA ALA A 109 -0.92 9.05 -19.90
C ALA A 109 -1.90 7.92 -20.15
N THR A 110 -2.67 8.06 -21.25
CA THR A 110 -3.61 7.03 -21.71
C THR A 110 -2.90 5.72 -22.03
N GLY A 111 -3.42 4.63 -21.49
CA GLY A 111 -2.92 3.28 -21.74
C GLY A 111 -1.70 2.88 -20.91
N TYR A 112 -1.14 3.78 -20.12
CA TYR A 112 -0.04 3.47 -19.19
C TYR A 112 -0.55 3.33 -17.75
N ASN A 113 -1.15 4.33 -17.20
CA ASN A 113 -1.57 4.31 -15.80
C ASN A 113 -3.01 4.82 -15.58
N GLU A 114 -3.39 5.92 -16.19
CA GLU A 114 -4.73 6.54 -16.12
C GLU A 114 -5.35 6.62 -14.71
N LEU A 115 -4.50 6.64 -13.67
CA LEU A 115 -4.92 6.63 -12.29
C LEU A 115 -5.18 8.05 -11.80
N LEU A 116 -6.27 8.67 -12.24
CA LEU A 116 -6.61 10.02 -11.82
C LEU A 116 -7.10 10.06 -10.38
N LEU A 117 -7.97 9.16 -9.97
CA LEU A 117 -8.47 9.02 -8.60
C LEU A 117 -8.92 10.36 -8.00
N PRO A 118 -9.93 11.04 -8.58
CA PRO A 118 -10.39 12.32 -8.08
C PRO A 118 -10.96 12.20 -6.65
N PRO A 119 -11.04 13.33 -5.90
CA PRO A 119 -11.59 13.33 -4.55
C PRO A 119 -12.97 12.69 -4.47
N GLY A 120 -13.19 11.81 -3.49
CA GLY A 120 -14.43 11.08 -3.29
C GLY A 120 -14.58 9.81 -4.14
N THR A 121 -13.53 9.42 -4.90
CA THR A 121 -13.51 8.15 -5.63
C THR A 121 -13.34 6.97 -4.65
N PRO A 122 -14.30 6.04 -4.52
CA PRO A 122 -14.20 4.93 -3.57
C PRO A 122 -12.96 4.06 -3.77
N SER A 123 -12.53 3.88 -5.03
CA SER A 123 -11.32 3.12 -5.35
C SER A 123 -10.02 3.75 -4.82
N ALA A 124 -10.02 5.05 -4.52
CA ALA A 124 -8.89 5.75 -3.91
C ALA A 124 -8.79 5.55 -2.39
N GLU A 125 -9.82 5.00 -1.76
CA GLU A 125 -9.81 4.83 -0.31
C GLU A 125 -8.97 3.62 0.11
N ILE A 126 -8.40 3.72 1.32
CA ILE A 126 -7.68 2.63 1.97
C ILE A 126 -8.69 1.53 2.32
N VAL A 127 -8.31 0.28 2.12
CA VAL A 127 -9.21 -0.85 2.41
C VAL A 127 -9.66 -0.86 3.88
N PRO A 128 -10.92 -1.24 4.17
CA PRO A 128 -11.49 -1.14 5.51
C PRO A 128 -10.71 -1.89 6.58
N GLU A 129 -10.07 -3.01 6.24
CA GLU A 129 -9.26 -3.82 7.14
C GLU A 129 -8.04 -3.08 7.69
N LEU A 130 -7.62 -2.01 7.00
CA LEU A 130 -6.46 -1.20 7.34
C LEU A 130 -6.84 0.27 7.55
N ALA A 131 -8.11 0.57 7.78
CA ALA A 131 -8.59 1.94 7.90
C ALA A 131 -7.80 2.75 8.94
N PRO A 132 -7.39 3.99 8.60
CA PRO A 132 -6.77 4.88 9.56
C PRO A 132 -7.76 5.29 10.66
N MET A 133 -7.24 5.57 11.85
CA MET A 133 -8.00 6.17 12.95
C MET A 133 -8.09 7.69 12.76
N GLU A 134 -9.00 8.35 13.48
CA GLU A 134 -9.28 9.79 13.31
C GLU A 134 -8.07 10.70 13.55
N ASP A 135 -7.17 10.29 14.43
CA ASP A 135 -5.96 11.04 14.83
C ASP A 135 -4.69 10.60 14.08
N GLU A 136 -4.79 9.63 13.17
CA GLU A 136 -3.65 9.17 12.37
C GLU A 136 -3.44 10.00 11.11
N LEU A 137 -2.19 10.31 10.81
CA LEU A 137 -1.83 11.11 9.64
C LEU A 137 -2.06 10.35 8.33
N VAL A 138 -2.87 10.91 7.44
CA VAL A 138 -3.06 10.40 6.08
C VAL A 138 -2.53 11.42 5.07
N VAL A 139 -1.42 11.10 4.42
CA VAL A 139 -0.81 11.93 3.37
C VAL A 139 -1.39 11.56 2.02
N THR A 140 -2.02 12.54 1.36
CA THR A 140 -2.47 12.38 -0.03
C THR A 140 -1.37 12.83 -0.98
N LYS A 141 -0.89 11.91 -1.80
CA LYS A 141 0.14 12.18 -2.82
C LYS A 141 -0.48 12.22 -4.22
N THR A 142 -0.09 13.19 -5.00
CA THR A 142 -0.55 13.38 -6.39
C THR A 142 0.38 12.71 -7.42
N THR A 143 1.51 12.21 -6.94
CA THR A 143 2.52 11.46 -7.70
C THR A 143 2.82 10.13 -6.99
N ASP A 144 3.78 9.37 -7.48
CA ASP A 144 4.19 8.11 -6.82
C ASP A 144 5.01 8.34 -5.55
N SER A 145 5.59 9.54 -5.40
CA SER A 145 6.36 9.91 -4.21
C SER A 145 5.51 10.58 -3.14
N VAL A 146 5.85 10.36 -1.87
CA VAL A 146 5.28 11.08 -0.72
C VAL A 146 5.98 12.43 -0.52
N LEU A 147 7.20 12.56 -1.02
CA LEU A 147 8.06 13.75 -0.92
C LEU A 147 8.32 14.33 -2.31
#